data_679ecaa0f59e54c7b1e2d306f37844db
#
_entry.id   679ecaa0f59e54c7b1e2d306f37844db
#
_cell.length_a   1.000
_cell.length_b   1.000
_cell.length_c   1.000
_cell.angle_alpha   90.00
_cell.angle_beta   90.00
_cell.angle_gamma   90.00
#
_symmetry.space_group_name_H-M   'P 1'
#
loop_
_entity.id
_entity.type
_entity.pdbx_description
1 polymer ?
#
loop_
_entity_poly.entity_id
_entity_poly.type
_entity_poly.pdbx_seq_one_letter_code
_entity_poly.pdbx_strand_id
1 'polypeptide(L)'
;DVAINAGSWLYFAAPEVLETLPLDEKLKINLYRTFMTELRRLHLGQSMDINWHKNKTYIPSKEEYMTMVGLKTGTLASLAAKIGMISGGGTEEEASSMAEIARKIGIGFQVLDDVINLTTGNKGKKRGDDVVEGKKSLPVILHIESKPEDLEKLVNCFERAAKEGPDSPAVEECINILESSGAIEKAKSISKELIESSCKEVKNFYPKAEIGEEISELFTSMLL
;
A
#
# COMPACT_ATOMS: atom_id res chain seq x y z
N ASP A 1 8.84 -1.16 -24.72
CA ASP A 1 9.46 0.18 -24.70
C ASP A 1 8.42 1.29 -24.82
N VAL A 2 7.46 1.21 -25.77
CA VAL A 2 6.39 2.22 -25.96
C VAL A 2 5.52 2.33 -24.71
N ALA A 3 5.11 1.22 -24.10
CA ALA A 3 4.27 1.22 -22.90
C ALA A 3 4.96 1.88 -21.70
N ILE A 4 6.26 1.63 -21.53
CA ILE A 4 7.05 2.27 -20.46
C ILE A 4 7.12 3.78 -20.70
N ASN A 5 7.39 4.19 -21.95
CA ASN A 5 7.43 5.62 -22.31
C ASN A 5 6.06 6.30 -22.15
N ALA A 6 4.97 5.64 -22.54
CA ALA A 6 3.62 6.16 -22.36
C ALA A 6 3.26 6.30 -20.88
N GLY A 7 3.62 5.32 -20.04
CA GLY A 7 3.46 5.41 -18.59
C GLY A 7 4.25 6.58 -17.99
N SER A 8 5.49 6.76 -18.42
CA SER A 8 6.30 7.91 -17.99
C SER A 8 5.70 9.25 -18.41
N TRP A 9 5.18 9.35 -19.64
CA TRP A 9 4.50 10.55 -20.12
C TRP A 9 3.28 10.92 -19.26
N LEU A 10 2.49 9.93 -18.83
CA LEU A 10 1.30 10.14 -17.99
C LEU A 10 1.65 10.82 -16.64
N TYR A 11 2.83 10.59 -16.08
CA TYR A 11 3.26 11.30 -14.87
C TYR A 11 3.41 12.80 -15.07
N PHE A 12 3.78 13.22 -16.27
CA PHE A 12 3.91 14.65 -16.62
C PHE A 12 2.57 15.23 -17.10
N ALA A 13 1.75 14.44 -17.77
CA ALA A 13 0.46 14.89 -18.30
C ALA A 13 -0.59 15.09 -17.16
N ALA A 14 -0.56 14.26 -16.11
CA ALA A 14 -1.55 14.34 -15.04
C ALA A 14 -1.62 15.73 -14.36
N PRO A 15 -0.52 16.37 -13.95
CA PRO A 15 -0.58 17.70 -13.35
C PRO A 15 -0.86 18.83 -14.35
N GLU A 16 -0.73 18.59 -15.65
CA GLU A 16 -1.02 19.60 -16.68
C GLU A 16 -2.48 20.08 -16.65
N VAL A 17 -3.38 19.24 -16.14
CA VAL A 17 -4.79 19.61 -15.96
C VAL A 17 -4.96 20.87 -15.10
N LEU A 18 -4.03 21.14 -14.16
CA LEU A 18 -4.07 22.32 -13.31
C LEU A 18 -3.99 23.63 -14.11
N GLU A 19 -3.35 23.62 -15.30
CA GLU A 19 -3.27 24.79 -16.17
C GLU A 19 -4.63 25.17 -16.77
N THR A 20 -5.50 24.18 -16.96
CA THR A 20 -6.83 24.39 -17.55
C THR A 20 -7.87 24.86 -16.53
N LEU A 21 -7.55 24.78 -15.24
CA LEU A 21 -8.49 25.12 -14.17
C LEU A 21 -8.39 26.63 -13.81
N PRO A 22 -9.52 27.29 -13.51
CA PRO A 22 -9.57 28.69 -13.10
C PRO A 22 -9.14 28.86 -11.62
N LEU A 23 -7.95 28.40 -11.29
CA LEU A 23 -7.35 28.50 -9.95
C LEU A 23 -6.38 29.68 -9.89
N ASP A 24 -6.23 30.27 -8.70
CA ASP A 24 -5.17 31.26 -8.49
C ASP A 24 -3.77 30.61 -8.53
N GLU A 25 -2.76 31.40 -8.85
CA GLU A 25 -1.39 30.92 -9.04
C GLU A 25 -0.80 30.29 -7.76
N LYS A 26 -1.13 30.81 -6.58
CA LYS A 26 -0.64 30.29 -5.30
C LYS A 26 -1.17 28.89 -5.07
N LEU A 27 -2.47 28.66 -5.37
CA LEU A 27 -3.11 27.36 -5.24
C LEU A 27 -2.52 26.37 -6.26
N LYS A 28 -2.33 26.76 -7.52
CA LYS A 28 -1.68 25.92 -8.54
C LYS A 28 -0.29 25.50 -8.09
N ILE A 29 0.55 26.43 -7.63
CA ILE A 29 1.90 26.13 -7.15
C ILE A 29 1.87 25.15 -5.98
N ASN A 30 0.93 25.29 -5.06
CA ASN A 30 0.81 24.39 -3.92
C ASN A 30 0.41 22.96 -4.36
N LEU A 31 -0.53 22.85 -5.27
CA LEU A 31 -0.96 21.57 -5.84
C LEU A 31 0.18 20.88 -6.62
N TYR A 32 0.92 21.61 -7.46
CA TYR A 32 2.11 21.08 -8.14
C TYR A 32 3.17 20.58 -7.16
N ARG A 33 3.48 21.35 -6.13
CA ARG A 33 4.43 20.96 -5.08
C ARG A 33 4.01 19.67 -4.39
N THR A 34 2.74 19.61 -4.03
CA THR A 34 2.17 18.43 -3.35
C THR A 34 2.29 17.20 -4.25
N PHE A 35 1.85 17.31 -5.50
CA PHE A 35 1.93 16.23 -6.48
C PHE A 35 3.38 15.73 -6.67
N MET A 36 4.32 16.63 -6.94
CA MET A 36 5.71 16.26 -7.18
C MET A 36 6.39 15.64 -5.95
N THR A 37 6.04 16.10 -4.75
CA THR A 37 6.58 15.56 -3.52
C THR A 37 6.11 14.12 -3.29
N GLU A 38 4.82 13.86 -3.42
CA GLU A 38 4.26 12.55 -3.17
C GLU A 38 4.63 11.57 -4.29
N LEU A 39 4.70 12.01 -5.55
CA LEU A 39 5.14 11.17 -6.66
C LEU A 39 6.59 10.69 -6.47
N ARG A 40 7.48 11.56 -6.02
CA ARG A 40 8.86 11.18 -5.69
C ARG A 40 8.93 10.15 -4.56
N ARG A 41 8.09 10.29 -3.52
CA ARG A 41 7.98 9.33 -2.42
C ARG A 41 7.52 7.97 -2.92
N LEU A 42 6.49 7.94 -3.77
CA LEU A 42 5.97 6.73 -4.39
C LEU A 42 7.07 5.96 -5.14
N HIS A 43 7.86 6.65 -5.97
CA HIS A 43 8.94 6.01 -6.72
C HIS A 43 10.05 5.46 -5.83
N LEU A 44 10.33 6.12 -4.71
CA LEU A 44 11.27 5.59 -3.72
C LEU A 44 10.74 4.29 -3.10
N GLY A 45 9.48 4.26 -2.67
CA GLY A 45 8.86 3.04 -2.15
C GLY A 45 8.81 1.91 -3.18
N GLN A 46 8.46 2.22 -4.43
CA GLN A 46 8.49 1.25 -5.51
C GLN A 46 9.90 0.70 -5.78
N SER A 47 10.93 1.53 -5.67
CA SER A 47 12.32 1.09 -5.84
C SER A 47 12.76 0.13 -4.73
N MET A 48 12.34 0.36 -3.49
CA MET A 48 12.58 -0.56 -2.37
C MET A 48 11.94 -1.92 -2.64
N ASP A 49 10.68 -1.93 -3.01
CA ASP A 49 9.90 -3.14 -3.31
C ASP A 49 10.54 -3.96 -4.45
N ILE A 50 10.85 -3.32 -5.58
CA ILE A 50 11.54 -3.97 -6.72
C ILE A 50 12.89 -4.56 -6.30
N ASN A 51 13.66 -3.84 -5.49
CA ASN A 51 14.97 -4.32 -5.02
C ASN A 51 14.83 -5.58 -4.16
N TRP A 52 13.81 -5.63 -3.30
CA TRP A 52 13.57 -6.80 -2.45
C TRP A 52 13.11 -8.03 -3.25
N HIS A 53 12.28 -7.84 -4.28
CA HIS A 53 11.90 -8.94 -5.20
C HIS A 53 13.10 -9.56 -5.90
N LYS A 54 14.09 -8.74 -6.27
CA LYS A 54 15.32 -9.22 -6.93
C LYS A 54 16.25 -9.97 -5.97
N ASN A 55 16.26 -9.60 -4.70
CA ASN A 55 17.08 -10.26 -3.68
C ASN A 55 16.24 -11.31 -2.94
N LYS A 56 16.29 -12.56 -3.41
CA LYS A 56 15.44 -13.64 -2.92
C LYS A 56 15.66 -14.01 -1.46
N THR A 57 16.89 -13.86 -0.96
CA THR A 57 17.27 -14.22 0.41
C THR A 57 17.11 -13.08 1.41
N TYR A 58 16.95 -11.87 0.93
CA TYR A 58 16.73 -10.72 1.80
C TYR A 58 15.26 -10.66 2.23
N ILE A 59 15.02 -10.66 3.52
CA ILE A 59 13.71 -10.38 4.13
C ILE A 59 13.82 -9.07 4.89
N PRO A 60 13.06 -8.04 4.51
CA PRO A 60 13.05 -6.77 5.24
C PRO A 60 12.46 -6.95 6.63
N SER A 61 12.80 -6.07 7.55
CA SER A 61 12.12 -5.97 8.83
C SER A 61 10.68 -5.45 8.65
N LYS A 62 9.84 -5.67 9.66
CA LYS A 62 8.49 -5.08 9.69
C LYS A 62 8.52 -3.56 9.54
N GLU A 63 9.49 -2.88 10.16
CA GLU A 63 9.64 -1.42 10.08
C GLU A 63 10.00 -0.97 8.65
N GLU A 64 10.93 -1.66 7.98
CA GLU A 64 11.28 -1.40 6.59
C GLU A 64 10.08 -1.61 5.66
N TYR A 65 9.32 -2.70 5.87
CA TYR A 65 8.09 -2.96 5.12
C TYR A 65 7.07 -1.83 5.31
N MET A 66 6.78 -1.41 6.54
CA MET A 66 5.83 -0.31 6.81
C MET A 66 6.29 1.00 6.17
N THR A 67 7.59 1.25 6.14
CA THR A 67 8.19 2.41 5.46
C THR A 67 7.98 2.31 3.95
N MET A 68 8.30 1.18 3.34
CA MET A 68 8.11 0.95 1.90
C MET A 68 6.64 1.10 1.49
N VAL A 69 5.73 0.47 2.23
CA VAL A 69 4.28 0.54 1.94
C VAL A 69 3.75 1.95 2.15
N GLY A 70 4.20 2.65 3.19
CA GLY A 70 3.86 4.05 3.42
C GLY A 70 4.31 4.96 2.28
N LEU A 71 5.47 4.69 1.68
CA LEU A 71 5.97 5.42 0.52
C LEU A 71 5.28 5.00 -0.79
N LYS A 72 5.05 3.71 -1.00
CA LYS A 72 4.50 3.18 -2.26
C LYS A 72 2.99 3.38 -2.36
N THR A 73 2.23 2.94 -1.36
CA THR A 73 0.76 2.90 -1.36
C THR A 73 0.16 4.01 -0.52
N GLY A 74 0.67 4.23 0.70
CA GLY A 74 0.18 5.26 1.60
C GLY A 74 0.29 6.66 1.02
N THR A 75 1.32 6.92 0.22
CA THR A 75 1.51 8.19 -0.51
C THR A 75 0.36 8.54 -1.45
N LEU A 76 -0.28 7.58 -2.12
CA LEU A 76 -1.41 7.87 -3.01
C LEU A 76 -2.64 8.35 -2.24
N ALA A 77 -2.95 7.70 -1.12
CA ALA A 77 -4.03 8.13 -0.24
C ALA A 77 -3.73 9.50 0.39
N SER A 78 -2.49 9.71 0.81
CA SER A 78 -1.98 10.98 1.32
C SER A 78 -2.13 12.11 0.29
N LEU A 79 -1.72 11.87 -0.96
CA LEU A 79 -1.85 12.81 -2.06
C LEU A 79 -3.30 13.20 -2.31
N ALA A 80 -4.19 12.22 -2.42
CA ALA A 80 -5.61 12.46 -2.66
C ALA A 80 -6.25 13.31 -1.54
N ALA A 81 -6.00 12.95 -0.29
CA ALA A 81 -6.49 13.67 0.87
C ALA A 81 -5.94 15.11 0.93
N LYS A 82 -4.64 15.29 0.70
CA LYS A 82 -4.00 16.60 0.72
C LYS A 82 -4.50 17.52 -0.39
N ILE A 83 -4.64 17.01 -1.61
CA ILE A 83 -5.24 17.76 -2.72
C ILE A 83 -6.68 18.14 -2.39
N GLY A 84 -7.50 17.21 -1.89
CA GLY A 84 -8.88 17.48 -1.50
C GLY A 84 -8.98 18.58 -0.46
N MET A 85 -8.18 18.53 0.59
CA MET A 85 -8.14 19.54 1.65
C MET A 85 -7.73 20.93 1.13
N ILE A 86 -6.65 20.98 0.35
CA ILE A 86 -6.15 22.25 -0.23
C ILE A 86 -7.19 22.86 -1.18
N SER A 87 -7.79 22.03 -2.04
CA SER A 87 -8.83 22.48 -3.00
C SER A 87 -10.12 22.91 -2.32
N GLY A 88 -10.44 22.35 -1.16
CA GLY A 88 -11.56 22.74 -0.31
C GLY A 88 -11.31 23.99 0.54
N GLY A 89 -10.14 24.63 0.44
CA GLY A 89 -9.80 25.82 1.20
C GLY A 89 -9.25 25.55 2.60
N GLY A 90 -8.92 24.30 2.92
CA GLY A 90 -8.27 23.93 4.18
C GLY A 90 -6.86 24.51 4.30
N THR A 91 -6.43 24.70 5.53
CA THR A 91 -5.06 25.16 5.83
C THR A 91 -4.03 24.07 5.50
N GLU A 92 -2.76 24.45 5.36
CA GLU A 92 -1.65 23.51 5.15
C GLU A 92 -1.49 22.52 6.33
N GLU A 93 -1.80 22.95 7.55
CA GLU A 93 -1.76 22.12 8.75
C GLU A 93 -2.89 21.05 8.71
N GLU A 94 -4.11 21.45 8.41
CA GLU A 94 -5.25 20.55 8.24
C GLU A 94 -5.00 19.55 7.10
N ALA A 95 -4.52 20.03 5.96
CA ALA A 95 -4.19 19.19 4.82
C ALA A 95 -3.07 18.18 5.14
N SER A 96 -2.07 18.57 5.91
CA SER A 96 -0.99 17.68 6.31
C SER A 96 -1.45 16.65 7.35
N SER A 97 -2.31 17.04 8.28
CA SER A 97 -2.89 16.13 9.28
C SER A 97 -3.80 15.08 8.61
N MET A 98 -4.69 15.50 7.72
CA MET A 98 -5.55 14.56 6.99
C MET A 98 -4.75 13.65 6.05
N ALA A 99 -3.70 14.17 5.40
CA ALA A 99 -2.79 13.38 4.56
C ALA A 99 -2.10 12.26 5.36
N GLU A 100 -1.70 12.51 6.60
CA GLU A 100 -1.09 11.49 7.47
C GLU A 100 -2.11 10.42 7.89
N ILE A 101 -3.35 10.80 8.22
CA ILE A 101 -4.43 9.85 8.51
C ILE A 101 -4.69 8.96 7.27
N ALA A 102 -4.84 9.57 6.11
CA ALA A 102 -5.07 8.85 4.85
C ALA A 102 -3.89 7.91 4.50
N ARG A 103 -2.66 8.32 4.79
CA ARG A 103 -1.46 7.48 4.60
C ARG A 103 -1.54 6.20 5.44
N LYS A 104 -1.95 6.29 6.70
CA LYS A 104 -2.13 5.12 7.58
C LYS A 104 -3.20 4.18 7.04
N ILE A 105 -4.31 4.72 6.54
CA ILE A 105 -5.38 3.94 5.88
C ILE A 105 -4.79 3.21 4.66
N GLY A 106 -4.04 3.90 3.81
CA GLY A 106 -3.39 3.31 2.64
C GLY A 106 -2.41 2.17 2.99
N ILE A 107 -1.66 2.30 4.10
CA ILE A 107 -0.82 1.22 4.63
C ILE A 107 -1.68 0.02 5.03
N GLY A 108 -2.74 0.26 5.79
CA GLY A 108 -3.67 -0.79 6.22
C GLY A 108 -4.26 -1.56 5.03
N PHE A 109 -4.66 -0.87 3.96
CA PHE A 109 -5.14 -1.50 2.75
C PHE A 109 -4.10 -2.35 2.03
N GLN A 110 -2.84 -1.91 1.97
CA GLN A 110 -1.81 -2.74 1.36
C GLN A 110 -1.57 -4.02 2.16
N VAL A 111 -1.57 -3.93 3.49
CA VAL A 111 -1.47 -5.11 4.35
C VAL A 111 -2.66 -6.05 4.13
N LEU A 112 -3.87 -5.49 3.96
CA LEU A 112 -5.07 -6.29 3.66
C LEU A 112 -4.97 -6.95 2.28
N ASP A 113 -4.47 -6.24 1.27
CA ASP A 113 -4.24 -6.80 -0.07
C ASP A 113 -3.27 -7.99 -0.03
N ASP A 114 -2.18 -7.88 0.74
CA ASP A 114 -1.23 -8.97 0.98
C ASP A 114 -1.92 -10.20 1.62
N VAL A 115 -2.83 -9.99 2.56
CA VAL A 115 -3.61 -11.06 3.22
C VAL A 115 -4.62 -11.69 2.26
N ILE A 116 -5.36 -10.86 1.51
CA ILE A 116 -6.35 -11.34 0.54
C ILE A 116 -5.68 -12.17 -0.55
N ASN A 117 -4.51 -11.75 -1.04
CA ASN A 117 -3.76 -12.51 -2.03
C ASN A 117 -3.48 -13.95 -1.57
N LEU A 118 -3.15 -14.15 -0.29
CA LEU A 118 -2.83 -15.46 0.29
C LEU A 118 -4.07 -16.26 0.71
N THR A 119 -5.25 -15.64 0.84
CA THR A 119 -6.47 -16.27 1.35
C THR A 119 -7.49 -16.52 0.23
N THR A 120 -8.27 -15.51 -0.13
CA THR A 120 -9.35 -15.60 -1.12
C THR A 120 -8.89 -15.31 -2.54
N GLY A 121 -7.75 -14.67 -2.70
CA GLY A 121 -7.29 -14.09 -3.97
C GLY A 121 -7.97 -12.75 -4.30
N ASN A 122 -7.33 -11.95 -5.12
CA ASN A 122 -7.84 -10.67 -5.59
C ASN A 122 -8.62 -10.84 -6.89
N LYS A 123 -9.64 -10.01 -7.11
CA LYS A 123 -10.41 -10.03 -8.35
C LYS A 123 -9.50 -9.80 -9.57
N GLY A 124 -9.44 -10.80 -10.45
CA GLY A 124 -8.60 -10.77 -11.65
C GLY A 124 -7.17 -11.28 -11.47
N LYS A 125 -6.79 -11.71 -10.24
CA LYS A 125 -5.52 -12.38 -9.93
C LYS A 125 -5.79 -13.74 -9.30
N LYS A 126 -4.89 -14.70 -9.51
CA LYS A 126 -4.98 -15.99 -8.80
C LYS A 126 -4.51 -15.80 -7.35
N ARG A 127 -5.07 -16.64 -6.47
CA ARG A 127 -4.61 -16.75 -5.09
C ARG A 127 -3.13 -17.15 -5.08
N GLY A 128 -2.31 -16.41 -4.34
CA GLY A 128 -0.89 -16.68 -4.22
C GLY A 128 0.00 -16.14 -5.35
N ASP A 129 -0.52 -15.26 -6.23
CA ASP A 129 0.32 -14.60 -7.25
C ASP A 129 1.54 -13.89 -6.63
N ASP A 130 1.40 -13.33 -5.43
CA ASP A 130 2.49 -12.69 -4.68
C ASP A 130 3.61 -13.70 -4.32
N VAL A 131 3.28 -14.98 -4.14
CA VAL A 131 4.28 -16.06 -3.93
C VAL A 131 5.06 -16.30 -5.22
N VAL A 132 4.37 -16.31 -6.37
CA VAL A 132 5.01 -16.47 -7.69
C VAL A 132 5.97 -15.31 -7.97
N GLU A 133 5.59 -14.10 -7.60
CA GLU A 133 6.43 -12.90 -7.73
C GLU A 133 7.59 -12.88 -6.71
N GLY A 134 7.55 -13.69 -5.66
CA GLY A 134 8.53 -13.69 -4.56
C GLY A 134 8.42 -12.45 -3.69
N LYS A 135 7.21 -11.89 -3.56
CA LYS A 135 6.93 -10.67 -2.81
C LYS A 135 7.19 -10.85 -1.31
N LYS A 136 7.86 -9.86 -0.71
CA LYS A 136 8.12 -9.81 0.73
C LYS A 136 6.95 -9.15 1.45
N SER A 137 5.78 -9.84 1.40
CA SER A 137 4.56 -9.37 2.05
C SER A 137 4.64 -9.42 3.57
N LEU A 138 3.76 -8.69 4.26
CA LEU A 138 3.80 -8.67 5.73
C LEU A 138 3.67 -10.08 6.38
N PRO A 139 2.80 -10.99 5.89
CA PRO A 139 2.78 -12.36 6.42
C PRO A 139 4.11 -13.10 6.31
N VAL A 140 4.84 -12.94 5.20
CA VAL A 140 6.18 -13.54 5.01
C VAL A 140 7.16 -13.01 6.05
N ILE A 141 7.18 -11.69 6.25
CA ILE A 141 8.06 -11.03 7.22
C ILE A 141 7.76 -11.49 8.64
N LEU A 142 6.50 -11.47 9.05
CA LEU A 142 6.07 -11.90 10.39
C LEU A 142 6.36 -13.37 10.66
N HIS A 143 6.27 -14.21 9.62
CA HIS A 143 6.64 -15.62 9.74
C HIS A 143 8.14 -15.76 10.03
N ILE A 144 8.99 -15.13 9.22
CA ILE A 144 10.45 -15.22 9.36
C ILE A 144 10.95 -14.55 10.64
N GLU A 145 10.32 -13.47 11.11
CA GLU A 145 10.61 -12.91 12.44
C GLU A 145 10.38 -13.90 13.57
N SER A 146 9.37 -14.79 13.43
CA SER A 146 9.04 -15.79 14.44
C SER A 146 9.77 -17.13 14.27
N LYS A 147 10.13 -17.48 13.03
CA LYS A 147 10.76 -18.74 12.62
C LYS A 147 11.86 -18.49 11.57
N PRO A 148 13.00 -17.92 11.97
CA PRO A 148 14.10 -17.62 11.03
C PRO A 148 14.65 -18.85 10.30
N GLU A 149 14.53 -20.04 10.91
CA GLU A 149 14.96 -21.32 10.35
C GLU A 149 14.17 -21.75 9.09
N ASP A 150 12.97 -21.18 8.88
CA ASP A 150 12.16 -21.50 7.70
C ASP A 150 12.51 -20.67 6.45
N LEU A 151 13.51 -19.78 6.53
CA LEU A 151 13.92 -18.92 5.40
C LEU A 151 14.22 -19.72 4.14
N GLU A 152 15.04 -20.78 4.25
CA GLU A 152 15.39 -21.60 3.08
C GLU A 152 14.18 -22.31 2.47
N LYS A 153 13.21 -22.73 3.28
CA LYS A 153 11.97 -23.34 2.80
C LYS A 153 11.13 -22.33 2.01
N LEU A 154 10.96 -21.11 2.52
CA LEU A 154 10.20 -20.07 1.82
C LEU A 154 10.89 -19.65 0.51
N VAL A 155 12.22 -19.48 0.52
CA VAL A 155 12.98 -19.17 -0.69
C VAL A 155 12.80 -20.27 -1.73
N ASN A 156 12.83 -21.56 -1.34
CA ASN A 156 12.59 -22.67 -2.24
C ASN A 156 11.17 -22.64 -2.83
N CYS A 157 10.15 -22.33 -2.00
CA CYS A 157 8.77 -22.17 -2.49
C CYS A 157 8.67 -21.04 -3.53
N PHE A 158 9.27 -19.88 -3.28
CA PHE A 158 9.28 -18.76 -4.22
C PHE A 158 9.98 -19.12 -5.53
N GLU A 159 11.12 -19.84 -5.47
CA GLU A 159 11.87 -20.25 -6.66
C GLU A 159 11.10 -21.26 -7.53
N ARG A 160 10.45 -22.21 -6.90
CA ARG A 160 9.62 -23.20 -7.59
C ARG A 160 8.37 -22.54 -8.18
N ALA A 161 7.65 -21.72 -7.41
CA ALA A 161 6.48 -21.00 -7.88
C ALA A 161 6.81 -20.07 -9.06
N ALA A 162 7.93 -19.36 -9.01
CA ALA A 162 8.38 -18.48 -10.10
C ALA A 162 8.68 -19.25 -11.40
N LYS A 163 9.12 -20.51 -11.33
CA LYS A 163 9.39 -21.35 -12.51
C LYS A 163 8.16 -22.05 -13.05
N GLU A 164 7.29 -22.51 -12.16
CA GLU A 164 6.14 -23.37 -12.48
C GLU A 164 4.84 -22.57 -12.68
N GLY A 165 4.82 -21.31 -12.20
CA GLY A 165 3.66 -20.43 -12.31
C GLY A 165 2.64 -20.57 -11.16
N PRO A 166 1.50 -19.89 -11.27
CA PRO A 166 0.52 -19.77 -10.17
C PRO A 166 -0.21 -21.07 -9.82
N ASP A 167 -0.12 -22.09 -10.66
CA ASP A 167 -0.69 -23.42 -10.39
C ASP A 167 0.32 -24.37 -9.73
N SER A 168 1.50 -23.88 -9.37
CA SER A 168 2.53 -24.67 -8.70
C SER A 168 2.08 -25.13 -7.32
N PRO A 169 2.30 -26.40 -6.96
CA PRO A 169 2.11 -26.88 -5.59
C PRO A 169 2.92 -26.09 -4.56
N ALA A 170 4.01 -25.44 -4.96
CA ALA A 170 4.83 -24.62 -4.09
C ALA A 170 4.10 -23.37 -3.59
N VAL A 171 3.09 -22.89 -4.30
CA VAL A 171 2.23 -21.79 -3.86
C VAL A 171 1.44 -22.19 -2.61
N GLU A 172 0.76 -23.31 -2.67
CA GLU A 172 -0.02 -23.85 -1.53
C GLU A 172 0.89 -24.27 -0.37
N GLU A 173 2.07 -24.82 -0.66
CA GLU A 173 3.07 -25.15 0.36
C GLU A 173 3.51 -23.88 1.12
N CYS A 174 3.80 -22.79 0.42
CA CYS A 174 4.14 -21.51 1.03
C CYS A 174 2.99 -20.98 1.90
N ILE A 175 1.77 -20.96 1.37
CA ILE A 175 0.59 -20.47 2.10
C ILE A 175 0.36 -21.28 3.37
N ASN A 176 0.44 -22.59 3.32
CA ASN A 176 0.28 -23.46 4.48
C ASN A 176 1.34 -23.21 5.58
N ILE A 177 2.58 -22.91 5.18
CA ILE A 177 3.65 -22.50 6.12
C ILE A 177 3.25 -21.21 6.84
N LEU A 178 2.79 -20.19 6.11
CA LEU A 178 2.38 -18.91 6.65
C LEU A 178 1.12 -18.99 7.54
N GLU A 179 0.14 -19.82 7.14
CA GLU A 179 -1.07 -20.07 7.94
C GLU A 179 -0.73 -20.78 9.25
N SER A 180 0.06 -21.86 9.18
CA SER A 180 0.42 -22.68 10.37
C SER A 180 1.16 -21.90 11.45
N SER A 181 1.83 -20.80 11.09
CA SER A 181 2.50 -19.90 12.04
C SER A 181 1.60 -18.81 12.60
N GLY A 182 0.38 -18.65 12.08
CA GLY A 182 -0.52 -17.56 12.41
C GLY A 182 -0.11 -16.19 11.82
N ALA A 183 0.88 -16.16 10.92
CA ALA A 183 1.39 -14.92 10.33
C ALA A 183 0.34 -14.17 9.50
N ILE A 184 -0.51 -14.90 8.79
CA ILE A 184 -1.60 -14.33 7.99
C ILE A 184 -2.62 -13.63 8.89
N GLU A 185 -3.09 -14.28 9.95
CA GLU A 185 -4.04 -13.71 10.89
C GLU A 185 -3.46 -12.51 11.66
N LYS A 186 -2.16 -12.57 11.99
CA LYS A 186 -1.46 -11.44 12.62
C LYS A 186 -1.39 -10.23 11.69
N ALA A 187 -1.09 -10.43 10.41
CA ALA A 187 -1.10 -9.37 9.42
C ALA A 187 -2.51 -8.78 9.23
N LYS A 188 -3.55 -9.63 9.18
CA LYS A 188 -4.96 -9.21 9.11
C LYS A 188 -5.34 -8.32 10.30
N SER A 189 -4.94 -8.70 11.51
CA SER A 189 -5.20 -7.89 12.71
C SER A 189 -4.51 -6.54 12.65
N ILE A 190 -3.26 -6.47 12.16
CA ILE A 190 -2.52 -5.21 11.97
C ILE A 190 -3.21 -4.31 10.95
N SER A 191 -3.66 -4.86 9.82
CA SER A 191 -4.43 -4.11 8.82
C SER A 191 -5.69 -3.50 9.42
N LYS A 192 -6.48 -4.33 10.10
CA LYS A 192 -7.74 -3.92 10.74
C LYS A 192 -7.52 -2.79 11.75
N GLU A 193 -6.53 -2.94 12.63
CA GLU A 193 -6.19 -1.94 13.63
C GLU A 193 -5.79 -0.60 13.00
N LEU A 194 -4.94 -0.63 11.95
CA LEU A 194 -4.53 0.58 11.23
C LEU A 194 -5.73 1.31 10.61
N ILE A 195 -6.63 0.59 9.94
CA ILE A 195 -7.79 1.18 9.28
C ILE A 195 -8.78 1.72 10.33
N GLU A 196 -9.17 0.92 11.32
CA GLU A 196 -10.14 1.33 12.33
C GLU A 196 -9.66 2.49 13.19
N SER A 197 -8.37 2.49 13.61
CA SER A 197 -7.81 3.61 14.38
C SER A 197 -7.77 4.89 13.55
N SER A 198 -7.39 4.79 12.27
CA SER A 198 -7.37 5.95 11.37
C SER A 198 -8.78 6.46 11.04
N CYS A 199 -9.78 5.58 10.91
CA CYS A 199 -11.17 5.99 10.76
C CYS A 199 -11.70 6.77 11.99
N LYS A 200 -11.27 6.40 13.20
CA LYS A 200 -11.56 7.18 14.41
C LYS A 200 -10.89 8.55 14.38
N GLU A 201 -9.64 8.63 13.88
CA GLU A 201 -8.96 9.92 13.69
C GLU A 201 -9.71 10.81 12.70
N VAL A 202 -10.25 10.27 11.58
CA VAL A 202 -11.09 11.01 10.63
C VAL A 202 -12.35 11.58 11.31
N LYS A 203 -13.06 10.76 12.10
CA LYS A 203 -14.25 11.21 12.85
C LYS A 203 -13.91 12.33 13.84
N ASN A 204 -12.78 12.23 14.51
CA ASN A 204 -12.32 13.27 15.44
C ASN A 204 -11.92 14.56 14.72
N PHE A 205 -11.39 14.45 13.50
CA PHE A 205 -11.04 15.61 12.66
C PHE A 205 -12.28 16.39 12.20
N TYR A 206 -13.40 15.69 11.96
CA TYR A 206 -14.69 16.26 11.54
C TYR A 206 -15.83 15.98 12.55
N PRO A 207 -15.75 16.48 13.79
CA PRO A 207 -16.64 16.03 14.86
C PRO A 207 -18.12 16.47 14.70
N LYS A 208 -18.39 17.38 13.77
CA LYS A 208 -19.75 17.92 13.52
C LYS A 208 -20.26 17.64 12.10
N ALA A 209 -19.48 16.91 11.29
CA ALA A 209 -19.79 16.68 9.89
C ALA A 209 -20.15 15.21 9.65
N GLU A 210 -21.28 14.93 9.03
CA GLU A 210 -21.66 13.60 8.54
C GLU A 210 -20.59 13.00 7.64
N ILE A 211 -19.84 13.85 6.92
CA ILE A 211 -18.76 13.44 6.03
C ILE A 211 -17.67 12.60 6.72
N GLY A 212 -17.36 12.87 7.99
CA GLY A 212 -16.40 12.08 8.78
C GLY A 212 -16.89 10.65 9.03
N GLU A 213 -18.20 10.50 9.19
CA GLU A 213 -18.86 9.21 9.32
C GLU A 213 -18.90 8.46 7.99
N GLU A 214 -19.35 9.11 6.92
CA GLU A 214 -19.40 8.55 5.56
C GLU A 214 -18.03 8.07 5.08
N ILE A 215 -16.95 8.87 5.27
CA ILE A 215 -15.58 8.48 4.95
C ILE A 215 -15.15 7.25 5.76
N SER A 216 -15.47 7.23 7.05
CA SER A 216 -15.13 6.10 7.93
C SER A 216 -15.87 4.83 7.54
N GLU A 217 -17.15 4.92 7.20
CA GLU A 217 -17.97 3.79 6.73
C GLU A 217 -17.45 3.24 5.41
N LEU A 218 -17.08 4.13 4.45
CA LEU A 218 -16.49 3.74 3.20
C LEU A 218 -15.26 2.87 3.41
N PHE A 219 -14.31 3.32 4.23
CA PHE A 219 -13.08 2.57 4.47
C PHE A 219 -13.30 1.31 5.31
N THR A 220 -14.20 1.34 6.29
CA THR A 220 -14.50 0.16 7.11
C THR A 220 -15.22 -0.93 6.31
N SER A 221 -16.06 -0.55 5.33
CA SER A 221 -16.75 -1.51 4.46
C SER A 221 -15.79 -2.35 3.59
N MET A 222 -14.57 -1.85 3.37
CA MET A 222 -13.54 -2.58 2.61
C MET A 222 -12.83 -3.67 3.43
N LEU A 223 -13.09 -3.74 4.75
CA LEU A 223 -12.58 -4.81 5.63
C LEU A 223 -13.47 -6.07 5.63
N LEU A 224 -14.67 -5.98 5.06
CA LEU A 224 -15.67 -7.05 4.96
C LEU A 224 -15.46 -7.90 3.72
#